data_2e542aa7b610498e5abf1ce3fe0124c8
#
_entry.id   2e542aa7b610498e5abf1ce3fe0124c8
#
_cell.length_a   1.000
_cell.length_b   1.000
_cell.length_c   1.000
_cell.angle_alpha   90.00
_cell.angle_beta   90.00
_cell.angle_gamma   90.00
#
_symmetry.space_group_name_H-M   'P 1'
#
loop_
_entity.id
_entity.type
_entity.pdbx_description
1 polymer ?
#
loop_
_entity_poly.entity_id
_entity_poly.type
_entity_poly.pdbx_seq_one_letter_code
_entity_poly.pdbx_strand_id
1 'polypeptide(L)'
;MYKRQLEVIEIANKACKDMGIENPRIAVAGLNPHCGENGLFGREEIEEITPAIEAAKAEGITGVVGPCPPDSVFSQAIGGWYDIVVCMYHDQGHIPLKTVGFVYDREKQEWKAVEGVNVTLGLPIIRASVDHGTDFYHAGKGNGNELSLVNAIKYAVKMTGRAN
;
A
#
# COMPACT_ATOMS: atom_id res chain seq x y z
N MET A 1 10.91 -17.98 -6.01
CA MET A 1 10.50 -16.86 -5.13
C MET A 1 9.72 -15.78 -5.90
N TYR A 2 10.07 -15.48 -7.15
CA TYR A 2 9.34 -14.49 -7.98
C TYR A 2 7.82 -14.74 -8.10
N LYS A 3 7.34 -15.99 -7.96
CA LYS A 3 5.91 -16.33 -7.99
C LYS A 3 5.09 -15.59 -6.91
N ARG A 4 5.67 -15.36 -5.73
CA ARG A 4 4.98 -14.62 -4.67
C ARG A 4 4.84 -13.15 -5.00
N GLN A 5 5.88 -12.53 -5.57
CA GLN A 5 5.82 -11.14 -6.02
C GLN A 5 4.81 -10.98 -7.15
N LEU A 6 4.79 -11.90 -8.13
CA LEU A 6 3.80 -11.91 -9.21
C LEU A 6 2.38 -11.96 -8.66
N GLU A 7 2.08 -12.93 -7.77
CA GLU A 7 0.77 -13.05 -7.12
C GLU A 7 0.35 -11.75 -6.41
N VAL A 8 1.28 -11.08 -5.71
CA VAL A 8 0.98 -9.81 -5.03
C VAL A 8 0.71 -8.69 -6.04
N ILE A 9 1.42 -8.63 -7.16
CA ILE A 9 1.17 -7.66 -8.25
C ILE A 9 -0.22 -7.88 -8.85
N GLU A 10 -0.61 -9.13 -9.10
CA GLU A 10 -1.94 -9.49 -9.61
C GLU A 10 -3.06 -9.06 -8.65
N ILE A 11 -2.88 -9.36 -7.35
CA ILE A 11 -3.82 -8.96 -6.29
C ILE A 11 -3.92 -7.43 -6.22
N ALA A 12 -2.79 -6.71 -6.29
CA ALA A 12 -2.76 -5.25 -6.27
C ALA A 12 -3.49 -4.66 -7.48
N ASN A 13 -3.25 -5.20 -8.68
CA ASN A 13 -3.92 -4.79 -9.91
C ASN A 13 -5.44 -5.00 -9.81
N LYS A 14 -5.85 -6.19 -9.34
CA LYS A 14 -7.27 -6.48 -9.13
C LYS A 14 -7.90 -5.53 -8.12
N ALA A 15 -7.25 -5.28 -6.99
CA ALA A 15 -7.76 -4.38 -5.97
C ALA A 15 -7.97 -2.95 -6.49
N CYS A 16 -7.03 -2.42 -7.27
CA CYS A 16 -7.17 -1.11 -7.91
C CYS A 16 -8.35 -1.08 -8.89
N LYS A 17 -8.55 -2.15 -9.68
CA LYS A 17 -9.71 -2.27 -10.59
C LYS A 17 -11.02 -2.35 -9.82
N ASP A 18 -11.08 -3.11 -8.74
CA ASP A 18 -12.26 -3.19 -7.86
C ASP A 18 -12.58 -1.82 -7.22
N MET A 19 -11.57 -0.95 -7.08
CA MET A 19 -11.72 0.44 -6.63
C MET A 19 -12.08 1.43 -7.76
N GLY A 20 -12.26 0.95 -9.00
CA GLY A 20 -12.66 1.75 -10.15
C GLY A 20 -11.50 2.38 -10.95
N ILE A 21 -10.27 1.93 -10.75
CA ILE A 21 -9.12 2.36 -11.53
C ILE A 21 -8.92 1.38 -12.69
N GLU A 22 -9.33 1.73 -13.89
CA GLU A 22 -9.29 0.82 -15.05
C GLU A 22 -7.88 0.39 -15.43
N ASN A 23 -6.93 1.34 -15.41
CA ASN A 23 -5.54 1.14 -15.80
C ASN A 23 -4.60 1.52 -14.63
N PRO A 24 -4.46 0.66 -13.60
CA PRO A 24 -3.67 0.95 -12.41
C PRO A 24 -2.19 1.16 -12.74
N ARG A 25 -1.61 2.21 -12.16
CA ARG A 25 -0.17 2.47 -12.18
C ARG A 25 0.42 1.86 -10.91
N ILE A 26 1.11 0.74 -11.07
CA ILE A 26 1.63 -0.08 -9.97
C ILE A 26 3.14 0.07 -9.92
N ALA A 27 3.67 0.65 -8.84
CA ALA A 27 5.11 0.63 -8.59
C ALA A 27 5.48 -0.58 -7.74
N VAL A 28 6.55 -1.26 -8.09
CA VAL A 28 7.14 -2.35 -7.28
C VAL A 28 8.43 -1.82 -6.67
N ALA A 29 8.47 -1.67 -5.35
CA ALA A 29 9.65 -1.21 -4.64
C ALA A 29 10.78 -2.25 -4.72
N GLY A 30 12.02 -1.80 -4.79
CA GLY A 30 13.18 -2.66 -4.60
C GLY A 30 13.31 -3.11 -3.14
N LEU A 31 14.03 -4.20 -2.92
CA LEU A 31 14.37 -4.69 -1.59
C LEU A 31 15.63 -3.99 -1.06
N ASN A 32 16.64 -3.90 -1.92
CA ASN A 32 17.95 -3.38 -1.58
C ASN A 32 18.08 -1.88 -1.85
N PRO A 33 19.01 -1.18 -1.18
CA PRO A 33 19.31 0.21 -1.49
C PRO A 33 19.60 0.40 -2.98
N HIS A 34 19.05 1.48 -3.57
CA HIS A 34 19.21 1.82 -5.00
C HIS A 34 18.89 0.66 -5.96
N CYS A 35 17.93 -0.20 -5.58
CA CYS A 35 17.57 -1.39 -6.34
C CYS A 35 18.75 -2.34 -6.60
N GLY A 36 19.64 -2.48 -5.60
CA GLY A 36 20.75 -3.43 -5.63
C GLY A 36 21.97 -3.00 -6.45
N GLU A 37 21.95 -1.87 -7.15
CA GLU A 37 23.06 -1.36 -8.01
C GLU A 37 23.70 -2.48 -8.85
N ASN A 38 22.92 -3.11 -9.70
CA ASN A 38 23.34 -4.24 -10.54
C ASN A 38 23.93 -5.43 -9.76
N GLY A 39 23.46 -5.65 -8.54
CA GLY A 39 23.85 -6.78 -7.69
C GLY A 39 24.96 -6.44 -6.68
N LEU A 40 25.35 -5.18 -6.55
CA LEU A 40 26.36 -4.76 -5.57
C LEU A 40 25.83 -4.89 -4.11
N PHE A 41 24.57 -4.54 -3.89
CA PHE A 41 23.92 -4.59 -2.56
C PHE A 41 22.98 -5.77 -2.37
N GLY A 42 22.87 -6.64 -3.35
CA GLY A 42 21.99 -7.79 -3.37
C GLY A 42 21.51 -8.07 -4.79
N ARG A 43 21.05 -9.29 -5.03
CA ARG A 43 20.65 -9.75 -6.36
C ARG A 43 19.15 -10.01 -6.49
N GLU A 44 18.37 -9.73 -5.45
CA GLU A 44 16.94 -10.02 -5.37
C GLU A 44 16.15 -9.24 -6.46
N GLU A 45 16.59 -8.02 -6.79
CA GLU A 45 15.98 -7.26 -7.89
C GLU A 45 16.16 -7.96 -9.23
N ILE A 46 17.35 -8.55 -9.46
CA ILE A 46 17.69 -9.22 -10.73
C ILE A 46 17.04 -10.59 -10.81
N GLU A 47 17.09 -11.36 -9.70
CA GLU A 47 16.75 -12.79 -9.69
C GLU A 47 15.26 -13.03 -9.39
N GLU A 48 14.58 -12.09 -8.72
CA GLU A 48 13.22 -12.28 -8.22
C GLU A 48 12.24 -11.17 -8.61
N ILE A 49 12.59 -9.88 -8.36
CA ILE A 49 11.64 -8.78 -8.53
C ILE A 49 11.42 -8.45 -9.99
N THR A 50 12.50 -8.27 -10.76
CA THR A 50 12.40 -8.01 -12.22
C THR A 50 11.71 -9.14 -12.96
N PRO A 51 12.02 -10.44 -12.74
CA PRO A 51 11.27 -11.52 -13.36
C PRO A 51 9.77 -11.53 -13.03
N ALA A 52 9.38 -11.15 -11.79
CA ALA A 52 7.97 -11.03 -11.43
C ALA A 52 7.26 -9.91 -12.19
N ILE A 53 7.91 -8.75 -12.34
CA ILE A 53 7.38 -7.61 -13.10
C ILE A 53 7.20 -7.97 -14.58
N GLU A 54 8.20 -8.63 -15.17
CA GLU A 54 8.12 -9.06 -16.59
C GLU A 54 7.04 -10.13 -16.80
N ALA A 55 6.87 -11.05 -15.86
CA ALA A 55 5.78 -12.02 -15.90
C ALA A 55 4.40 -11.32 -15.81
N ALA A 56 4.23 -10.36 -14.91
CA ALA A 56 3.00 -9.58 -14.79
C ALA A 56 2.67 -8.82 -16.09
N LYS A 57 3.67 -8.23 -16.74
CA LYS A 57 3.50 -7.58 -18.05
C LYS A 57 3.07 -8.57 -19.12
N ALA A 58 3.67 -9.77 -19.14
CA ALA A 58 3.31 -10.83 -20.08
C ALA A 58 1.86 -11.31 -19.90
N GLU A 59 1.32 -11.22 -18.68
CA GLU A 59 -0.08 -11.50 -18.35
C GLU A 59 -1.03 -10.31 -18.61
N GLY A 60 -0.53 -9.21 -19.16
CA GLY A 60 -1.32 -8.04 -19.54
C GLY A 60 -1.45 -6.95 -18.49
N ILE A 61 -0.69 -7.00 -17.38
CA ILE A 61 -0.63 -5.92 -16.39
C ILE A 61 0.41 -4.89 -16.86
N THR A 62 0.02 -4.05 -17.82
CA THR A 62 0.94 -3.14 -18.51
C THR A 62 1.35 -1.91 -17.68
N GLY A 63 0.56 -1.55 -16.67
CA GLY A 63 0.82 -0.40 -15.80
C GLY A 63 1.82 -0.67 -14.66
N VAL A 64 2.46 -1.84 -14.63
CA VAL A 64 3.45 -2.18 -13.60
C VAL A 64 4.85 -1.71 -14.00
N VAL A 65 5.53 -1.05 -13.06
CA VAL A 65 6.90 -0.56 -13.20
C VAL A 65 7.75 -0.91 -11.99
N GLY A 66 9.05 -1.01 -12.19
CA GLY A 66 10.02 -1.30 -11.13
C GLY A 66 11.15 -2.19 -11.62
N PRO A 67 12.02 -2.66 -10.70
CA PRO A 67 12.07 -2.26 -9.30
C PRO A 67 12.35 -0.76 -9.15
N CYS A 68 11.59 -0.08 -8.29
CA CYS A 68 11.75 1.35 -8.01
C CYS A 68 12.60 1.56 -6.75
N PRO A 69 13.49 2.56 -6.70
CA PRO A 69 14.27 2.86 -5.50
C PRO A 69 13.36 3.11 -4.29
N PRO A 70 13.53 2.33 -3.19
CA PRO A 70 12.61 2.36 -2.05
C PRO A 70 12.64 3.67 -1.26
N ASP A 71 13.70 4.46 -1.37
CA ASP A 71 13.85 5.76 -0.74
C ASP A 71 13.06 6.89 -1.41
N SER A 72 12.64 6.71 -2.66
CA SER A 72 11.96 7.75 -3.45
C SER A 72 10.57 7.36 -3.96
N VAL A 73 10.28 6.07 -4.13
CA VAL A 73 9.02 5.58 -4.71
C VAL A 73 7.78 6.07 -3.94
N PHE A 74 7.86 6.19 -2.62
CA PHE A 74 6.72 6.61 -1.80
C PHE A 74 6.40 8.09 -1.95
N SER A 75 7.42 8.97 -2.08
CA SER A 75 7.19 10.38 -2.37
C SER A 75 6.55 10.58 -3.76
N GLN A 76 6.95 9.77 -4.73
CA GLN A 76 6.34 9.75 -6.06
C GLN A 76 4.88 9.27 -6.01
N ALA A 77 4.58 8.23 -5.23
CA ALA A 77 3.23 7.73 -5.05
C ALA A 77 2.33 8.77 -4.37
N ILE A 78 2.80 9.43 -3.31
CA ILE A 78 2.10 10.54 -2.65
C ILE A 78 1.88 11.71 -3.64
N GLY A 79 2.85 11.97 -4.52
CA GLY A 79 2.76 12.95 -5.61
C GLY A 79 1.82 12.55 -6.76
N GLY A 80 1.17 11.37 -6.67
CA GLY A 80 0.17 10.92 -7.64
C GLY A 80 0.76 10.26 -8.90
N TRP A 81 2.03 9.82 -8.88
CA TRP A 81 2.63 9.08 -10.00
C TRP A 81 2.10 7.65 -10.09
N TYR A 82 1.79 7.05 -8.95
CA TYR A 82 1.33 5.68 -8.82
C TYR A 82 0.04 5.61 -8.02
N ASP A 83 -0.77 4.60 -8.33
CA ASP A 83 -2.03 4.34 -7.63
C ASP A 83 -1.82 3.36 -6.46
N ILE A 84 -0.77 2.54 -6.53
CA ILE A 84 -0.37 1.59 -5.50
C ILE A 84 1.12 1.29 -5.56
N VAL A 85 1.72 1.01 -4.41
CA VAL A 85 3.11 0.55 -4.28
C VAL A 85 3.13 -0.85 -3.68
N VAL A 86 3.71 -1.80 -4.38
CA VAL A 86 4.00 -3.15 -3.86
C VAL A 86 5.31 -3.10 -3.10
N CYS A 87 5.25 -3.42 -1.81
CA CYS A 87 6.38 -3.40 -0.89
C CYS A 87 6.95 -4.81 -0.67
N MET A 88 8.24 -4.89 -0.36
CA MET A 88 8.92 -6.17 -0.13
C MET A 88 8.77 -6.66 1.31
N TYR A 89 8.55 -5.75 2.26
CA TYR A 89 8.35 -6.07 3.67
C TYR A 89 7.46 -5.01 4.35
N HIS A 90 6.91 -5.37 5.51
CA HIS A 90 5.91 -4.60 6.24
C HIS A 90 6.33 -3.13 6.46
N ASP A 91 7.49 -2.89 7.06
CA ASP A 91 7.89 -1.52 7.45
C ASP A 91 8.22 -0.64 6.25
N GLN A 92 8.62 -1.24 5.10
CA GLN A 92 8.87 -0.48 3.89
C GLN A 92 7.66 0.36 3.45
N GLY A 93 6.45 -0.18 3.60
CA GLY A 93 5.21 0.54 3.29
C GLY A 93 4.64 1.29 4.49
N HIS A 94 4.75 0.73 5.70
CA HIS A 94 4.12 1.32 6.89
C HIS A 94 4.86 2.55 7.41
N ILE A 95 6.19 2.64 7.29
CA ILE A 95 6.95 3.83 7.71
C ILE A 95 6.47 5.07 6.94
N PRO A 96 6.47 5.11 5.60
CA PRO A 96 5.98 6.28 4.87
C PRO A 96 4.49 6.55 5.12
N LEU A 97 3.64 5.51 5.19
CA LEU A 97 2.22 5.66 5.49
C LEU A 97 2.01 6.35 6.85
N LYS A 98 2.67 5.86 7.89
CA LYS A 98 2.56 6.42 9.24
C LYS A 98 3.18 7.82 9.33
N THR A 99 4.29 8.07 8.64
CA THR A 99 4.93 9.40 8.61
C THR A 99 4.01 10.47 8.02
N VAL A 100 3.26 10.13 6.99
CA VAL A 100 2.30 11.06 6.36
C VAL A 100 0.97 11.13 7.11
N GLY A 101 0.46 9.97 7.59
CA GLY A 101 -0.85 9.86 8.20
C GLY A 101 -0.91 10.28 9.67
N PHE A 102 0.18 10.18 10.42
CA PHE A 102 0.24 10.53 11.85
C PHE A 102 0.95 11.88 12.02
N VAL A 103 0.20 12.94 11.99
CA VAL A 103 0.72 14.31 12.18
C VAL A 103 0.37 14.79 13.57
N TYR A 104 1.40 15.15 14.37
CA TYR A 104 1.21 15.76 15.70
C TYR A 104 1.08 17.28 15.57
N ASP A 105 -0.05 17.81 16.04
CA ASP A 105 -0.28 19.25 16.13
C ASP A 105 0.36 19.77 17.44
N ARG A 106 1.47 20.50 17.30
CA ARG A 106 2.24 21.01 18.45
C ARG A 106 1.53 22.11 19.22
N GLU A 107 0.65 22.88 18.54
CA GLU A 107 -0.09 23.98 19.18
C GLU A 107 -1.23 23.43 20.04
N LYS A 108 -1.95 22.43 19.53
CA LYS A 108 -3.04 21.77 20.21
C LYS A 108 -2.60 20.65 21.14
N GLN A 109 -1.33 20.24 21.05
CA GLN A 109 -0.77 19.07 21.76
C GLN A 109 -1.56 17.77 21.54
N GLU A 110 -2.05 17.56 20.32
CA GLU A 110 -2.85 16.39 19.95
C GLU A 110 -2.42 15.80 18.59
N TRP A 111 -2.70 14.52 18.38
CA TRP A 111 -2.54 13.88 17.08
C TRP A 111 -3.71 14.25 16.18
N LYS A 112 -3.44 14.63 14.94
CA LYS A 112 -4.48 14.77 13.93
C LYS A 112 -5.13 13.42 13.67
N ALA A 113 -6.41 13.44 13.28
CA ALA A 113 -7.16 12.23 12.99
C ALA A 113 -6.45 11.38 11.92
N VAL A 114 -6.33 10.08 12.21
CA VAL A 114 -5.77 9.10 11.26
C VAL A 114 -6.87 8.70 10.30
N GLU A 115 -6.66 8.92 9.00
CA GLU A 115 -7.62 8.58 7.94
C GLU A 115 -7.34 7.22 7.31
N GLY A 116 -6.24 6.57 7.69
CA GLY A 116 -5.78 5.30 7.15
C GLY A 116 -6.77 4.17 7.35
N VAL A 117 -6.82 3.28 6.37
CA VAL A 117 -7.65 2.06 6.38
C VAL A 117 -6.76 0.86 6.07
N ASN A 118 -6.93 -0.19 6.82
CA ASN A 118 -6.32 -1.48 6.54
C ASN A 118 -7.29 -2.36 5.75
N VAL A 119 -6.90 -2.78 4.55
CA VAL A 119 -7.68 -3.69 3.69
C VAL A 119 -6.87 -4.95 3.45
N THR A 120 -7.44 -6.11 3.79
CA THR A 120 -6.81 -7.40 3.49
C THR A 120 -7.25 -7.87 2.11
N LEU A 121 -6.30 -7.90 1.18
CA LEU A 121 -6.52 -8.32 -0.20
C LEU A 121 -6.28 -9.82 -0.40
N GLY A 122 -6.81 -10.39 -1.49
CA GLY A 122 -6.63 -11.81 -1.83
C GLY A 122 -7.52 -12.77 -1.04
N LEU A 123 -8.47 -12.29 -0.25
CA LEU A 123 -9.46 -13.12 0.42
C LEU A 123 -10.74 -13.26 -0.43
N PRO A 124 -11.53 -14.34 -0.24
CA PRO A 124 -12.85 -14.49 -0.90
C PRO A 124 -13.92 -13.57 -0.33
N ILE A 125 -13.59 -12.74 0.65
CA ILE A 125 -14.44 -11.76 1.30
C ILE A 125 -13.73 -10.40 1.32
N ILE A 126 -14.50 -9.31 1.38
CA ILE A 126 -13.94 -7.97 1.64
C ILE A 126 -13.70 -7.83 3.14
N ARG A 127 -12.45 -7.59 3.52
CA ARG A 127 -12.05 -7.33 4.90
C ARG A 127 -11.35 -5.97 4.97
N ALA A 128 -12.01 -5.04 5.62
CA ALA A 128 -11.45 -3.72 5.94
C ALA A 128 -11.46 -3.50 7.46
N SER A 129 -10.50 -2.79 7.97
CA SER A 129 -10.38 -2.44 9.38
C SER A 129 -9.72 -1.08 9.56
N VAL A 130 -9.80 -0.56 10.79
CA VAL A 130 -9.06 0.63 11.18
C VAL A 130 -7.56 0.40 11.11
N ASP A 131 -6.80 1.47 10.90
CA ASP A 131 -5.31 1.45 10.80
C ASP A 131 -4.63 1.90 12.10
N HIS A 132 -5.32 1.82 13.24
CA HIS A 132 -4.76 2.14 14.54
C HIS A 132 -4.81 0.92 15.49
N GLY A 133 -4.01 0.96 16.55
CA GLY A 133 -4.00 -0.06 17.60
C GLY A 133 -5.20 0.02 18.54
N THR A 134 -5.14 -0.72 19.64
CA THR A 134 -6.22 -0.86 20.63
C THR A 134 -6.54 0.41 21.40
N ASP A 135 -5.67 1.43 21.35
CA ASP A 135 -5.89 2.77 21.93
C ASP A 135 -6.35 2.76 23.40
N PHE A 136 -5.66 2.01 24.23
CA PHE A 136 -5.98 1.87 25.66
C PHE A 136 -6.05 3.21 26.40
N TYR A 137 -5.33 4.23 25.90
CA TYR A 137 -5.35 5.55 26.52
C TYR A 137 -6.73 6.23 26.47
N HIS A 138 -7.49 6.01 25.40
CA HIS A 138 -8.83 6.59 25.21
C HIS A 138 -9.97 5.65 25.65
N ALA A 139 -9.65 4.41 26.04
CA ALA A 139 -10.64 3.45 26.47
C ALA A 139 -11.50 3.98 27.65
N GLY A 140 -12.82 3.94 27.49
CA GLY A 140 -13.79 4.39 28.48
C GLY A 140 -13.94 5.91 28.63
N LYS A 141 -13.19 6.73 27.87
CA LYS A 141 -13.25 8.21 27.98
C LYS A 141 -14.27 8.87 27.05
N GLY A 142 -14.89 8.13 26.12
CA GLY A 142 -15.88 8.65 25.20
C GLY A 142 -15.35 9.68 24.17
N ASN A 143 -14.04 9.74 23.97
CA ASN A 143 -13.36 10.68 23.07
C ASN A 143 -12.58 9.97 21.97
N GLY A 144 -12.97 8.73 21.61
CA GLY A 144 -12.42 8.00 20.48
C GLY A 144 -12.75 8.68 19.16
N ASN A 145 -11.84 8.58 18.17
CA ASN A 145 -12.07 9.10 16.83
C ASN A 145 -12.56 7.98 15.91
N GLU A 146 -13.75 8.14 15.34
CA GLU A 146 -14.41 7.15 14.48
C GLU A 146 -13.98 7.21 13.01
N LEU A 147 -13.20 8.20 12.59
CA LEU A 147 -12.93 8.51 11.18
C LEU A 147 -12.33 7.34 10.41
N SER A 148 -11.36 6.64 11.01
CA SER A 148 -10.74 5.45 10.39
C SER A 148 -11.77 4.33 10.17
N LEU A 149 -12.70 4.11 11.10
CA LEU A 149 -13.77 3.12 10.96
C LEU A 149 -14.78 3.52 9.88
N VAL A 150 -15.19 4.78 9.86
CA VAL A 150 -16.08 5.33 8.83
C VAL A 150 -15.45 5.17 7.44
N ASN A 151 -14.16 5.46 7.31
CA ASN A 151 -13.43 5.28 6.07
C ASN A 151 -13.32 3.79 5.70
N ALA A 152 -13.06 2.89 6.64
CA ALA A 152 -13.02 1.46 6.39
C ALA A 152 -14.36 0.95 5.83
N ILE A 153 -15.48 1.40 6.38
CA ILE A 153 -16.83 1.06 5.87
C ILE A 153 -17.02 1.60 4.45
N LYS A 154 -16.66 2.87 4.18
CA LYS A 154 -16.77 3.46 2.83
C LYS A 154 -15.93 2.69 1.82
N TYR A 155 -14.70 2.30 2.16
CA TYR A 155 -13.85 1.48 1.30
C TYR A 155 -14.46 0.11 1.03
N ALA A 156 -14.96 -0.57 2.07
CA ALA A 156 -15.64 -1.86 1.90
C ALA A 156 -16.85 -1.76 0.96
N VAL A 157 -17.68 -0.72 1.12
CA VAL A 157 -18.83 -0.48 0.23
C VAL A 157 -18.38 -0.22 -1.21
N LYS A 158 -17.34 0.62 -1.41
CA LYS A 158 -16.79 0.88 -2.74
C LYS A 158 -16.30 -0.39 -3.43
N MET A 159 -15.60 -1.26 -2.71
CA MET A 159 -15.10 -2.53 -3.23
C MET A 159 -16.21 -3.53 -3.61
N THR A 160 -17.45 -3.37 -3.13
CA THR A 160 -18.59 -4.19 -3.59
C THR A 160 -19.10 -3.82 -4.98
N GLY A 161 -18.59 -2.73 -5.59
CA GLY A 161 -19.12 -2.17 -6.84
C GLY A 161 -20.52 -1.56 -6.71
N ARG A 162 -21.04 -1.39 -5.49
CA ARG A 162 -22.40 -0.85 -5.22
C ARG A 162 -22.40 0.64 -4.84
N ALA A 163 -21.22 1.27 -4.76
CA ALA A 163 -21.11 2.70 -4.55
C ALA A 163 -21.22 3.42 -5.90
N ASN A 164 -22.41 3.89 -6.22
CA ASN A 164 -22.65 4.94 -7.24
C ASN A 164 -22.58 6.30 -6.57
#